data_cf517c3b828326acf858b9767947725c
#
_entry.id   cf517c3b828326acf858b9767947725c
#
_cell.length_a   1.000
_cell.length_b   1.000
_cell.length_c   1.000
_cell.angle_alpha   90.00
_cell.angle_beta   90.00
_cell.angle_gamma   90.00
#
_symmetry.space_group_name_H-M   'P 1'
#
loop_
_entity.id
_entity.type
_entity.pdbx_description
1 polymer ?
#
loop_
_entity_poly.entity_id
_entity_poly.type
_entity_poly.pdbx_seq_one_letter_code
_entity_poly.pdbx_strand_id
1 'polypeptide(L)'
;MIPKQFTPDADLLAGRVILITGAGSGLGRALAIEGARAGATVILSGRSGAKLERVYDEIETMGAPQPAIAMLDLAAATAVDYDNLAKTIDGEFGKLDGVVHAAALLGDRTPLEQYDVPTWCKVLHVNLTAPFILTQVLLPNLRKSADASVIFVSSGVVKNQRPFWGAYAVAKSGLESVRSMLSQELDGVPNIRVNSVNPGRMRTAMRAAAYPAEDPNTVPTPASVSGTFLYLLSARSRGIDGQYIEAQ
;
A
#
# COMPACT_ATOMS: atom_id res chain seq x y z
N MET A 1 4.98 -20.99 -1.12
CA MET A 1 5.84 -20.21 -2.03
C MET A 1 4.93 -19.37 -2.92
N ILE A 2 5.14 -18.05 -3.00
CA ILE A 2 4.32 -17.17 -3.85
C ILE A 2 4.71 -17.43 -5.31
N PRO A 3 3.75 -17.63 -6.21
CA PRO A 3 4.06 -17.81 -7.63
C PRO A 3 4.73 -16.55 -8.19
N LYS A 4 5.88 -16.70 -8.85
CA LYS A 4 6.62 -15.56 -9.45
C LYS A 4 5.82 -14.83 -10.55
N GLN A 5 4.89 -15.54 -11.18
CA GLN A 5 3.94 -14.96 -12.14
C GLN A 5 2.55 -15.47 -11.76
N PHE A 6 1.85 -14.68 -10.97
CA PHE A 6 0.48 -14.99 -10.59
C PHE A 6 -0.47 -14.12 -11.41
N THR A 7 -1.32 -14.80 -12.19
CA THR A 7 -2.42 -14.14 -12.90
C THR A 7 -3.69 -14.34 -12.07
N PRO A 8 -4.30 -13.27 -11.56
CA PRO A 8 -5.51 -13.37 -10.75
C PRO A 8 -6.72 -13.79 -11.61
N ASP A 9 -7.57 -14.64 -11.05
CA ASP A 9 -8.89 -14.90 -11.59
C ASP A 9 -9.81 -13.68 -11.35
N ALA A 10 -10.85 -13.51 -12.15
CA ALA A 10 -11.75 -12.35 -12.10
C ALA A 10 -12.53 -12.23 -10.77
N ASP A 11 -12.67 -13.31 -10.04
CA ASP A 11 -13.39 -13.39 -8.76
C ASP A 11 -12.47 -13.62 -7.54
N LEU A 12 -11.14 -13.56 -7.75
CA LEU A 12 -10.15 -13.85 -6.72
C LEU A 12 -10.39 -13.10 -5.40
N LEU A 13 -10.88 -11.87 -5.48
CA LEU A 13 -11.13 -10.97 -4.36
C LEU A 13 -12.63 -10.66 -4.19
N ALA A 14 -13.53 -11.49 -4.78
CA ALA A 14 -14.96 -11.27 -4.70
C ALA A 14 -15.45 -11.13 -3.25
N GLY A 15 -16.25 -10.08 -2.98
CA GLY A 15 -16.79 -9.76 -1.66
C GLY A 15 -15.78 -9.26 -0.63
N ARG A 16 -14.54 -8.95 -1.02
CA ARG A 16 -13.54 -8.35 -0.14
C ARG A 16 -13.57 -6.83 -0.24
N VAL A 17 -13.43 -6.17 0.91
CA VAL A 17 -13.29 -4.71 1.04
C VAL A 17 -11.82 -4.40 1.29
N ILE A 18 -11.20 -3.61 0.41
CA ILE A 18 -9.75 -3.36 0.45
C ILE A 18 -9.46 -1.86 0.39
N LEU A 19 -8.79 -1.34 1.41
CA LEU A 19 -8.28 0.04 1.43
C LEU A 19 -6.90 0.11 0.77
N ILE A 20 -6.72 1.04 -0.17
CA ILE A 20 -5.43 1.29 -0.81
C ILE A 20 -5.05 2.76 -0.64
N THR A 21 -3.95 3.04 0.08
CA THR A 21 -3.41 4.39 0.17
C THR A 21 -2.59 4.74 -1.06
N GLY A 22 -2.61 6.03 -1.46
CA GLY A 22 -1.95 6.46 -2.69
C GLY A 22 -2.61 5.95 -3.98
N ALA A 23 -3.91 5.63 -3.93
CA ALA A 23 -4.68 5.02 -5.01
C ALA A 23 -4.80 5.89 -6.29
N GLY A 24 -4.51 7.18 -6.21
CA GLY A 24 -4.64 8.08 -7.36
C GLY A 24 -3.50 8.01 -8.39
N SER A 25 -2.41 7.26 -8.17
CA SER A 25 -1.29 7.18 -9.11
C SER A 25 -0.39 5.97 -8.88
N GLY A 26 0.48 5.69 -9.87
CA GLY A 26 1.55 4.68 -9.76
C GLY A 26 1.06 3.30 -9.35
N LEU A 27 1.73 2.72 -8.35
CA LEU A 27 1.40 1.38 -7.86
C LEU A 27 0.02 1.34 -7.22
N GLY A 28 -0.33 2.32 -6.35
CA GLY A 28 -1.62 2.35 -5.68
C GLY A 28 -2.79 2.36 -6.66
N ARG A 29 -2.69 3.17 -7.75
CA ARG A 29 -3.69 3.17 -8.82
C ARG A 29 -3.77 1.82 -9.54
N ALA A 30 -2.63 1.22 -9.90
CA ALA A 30 -2.63 -0.07 -10.55
C ALA A 30 -3.27 -1.17 -9.67
N LEU A 31 -2.94 -1.19 -8.38
CA LEU A 31 -3.52 -2.14 -7.42
C LEU A 31 -5.03 -1.93 -7.25
N ALA A 32 -5.50 -0.67 -7.27
CA ALA A 32 -6.92 -0.36 -7.15
C ALA A 32 -7.70 -0.91 -8.36
N ILE A 33 -7.21 -0.67 -9.58
CA ILE A 33 -7.83 -1.15 -10.81
C ILE A 33 -7.81 -2.67 -10.89
N GLU A 34 -6.65 -3.29 -10.66
CA GLU A 34 -6.52 -4.74 -10.73
C GLU A 34 -7.27 -5.45 -9.58
N GLY A 35 -7.32 -4.84 -8.38
CA GLY A 35 -8.12 -5.35 -7.27
C GLY A 35 -9.61 -5.33 -7.56
N ALA A 36 -10.12 -4.24 -8.13
CA ALA A 36 -11.51 -4.12 -8.56
C ALA A 36 -11.83 -5.13 -9.69
N ARG A 37 -10.92 -5.29 -10.69
CA ARG A 37 -11.05 -6.30 -11.75
C ARG A 37 -11.12 -7.73 -11.21
N ALA A 38 -10.45 -7.97 -10.08
CA ALA A 38 -10.49 -9.26 -9.37
C ALA A 38 -11.71 -9.39 -8.42
N GLY A 39 -12.67 -8.46 -8.46
CA GLY A 39 -13.95 -8.55 -7.73
C GLY A 39 -13.96 -7.86 -6.35
N ALA A 40 -12.92 -7.12 -5.97
CA ALA A 40 -12.91 -6.39 -4.70
C ALA A 40 -13.70 -5.08 -4.76
N THR A 41 -14.37 -4.73 -3.67
CA THR A 41 -14.77 -3.34 -3.38
C THR A 41 -13.54 -2.58 -2.88
N VAL A 42 -13.06 -1.61 -3.67
CA VAL A 42 -11.83 -0.88 -3.35
C VAL A 42 -12.13 0.48 -2.75
N ILE A 43 -11.55 0.77 -1.59
CA ILE A 43 -11.57 2.10 -0.98
C ILE A 43 -10.30 2.84 -1.44
N LEU A 44 -10.50 3.84 -2.27
CA LEU A 44 -9.47 4.67 -2.89
C LEU A 44 -9.05 5.77 -1.93
N SER A 45 -7.88 5.65 -1.29
CA SER A 45 -7.41 6.69 -0.36
C SER A 45 -6.23 7.47 -0.93
N GLY A 46 -6.26 8.79 -0.72
CA GLY A 46 -5.21 9.70 -1.17
C GLY A 46 -5.61 11.17 -0.98
N ARG A 47 -4.66 12.08 -1.29
CA ARG A 47 -4.80 13.51 -1.05
C ARG A 47 -5.43 14.30 -2.22
N SER A 48 -5.53 13.73 -3.42
CA SER A 48 -6.00 14.43 -4.62
C SER A 48 -7.33 13.84 -5.07
N GLY A 49 -8.45 14.54 -4.77
CA GLY A 49 -9.79 14.15 -5.19
C GLY A 49 -9.86 13.87 -6.68
N ALA A 50 -9.43 14.81 -7.54
CA ALA A 50 -9.46 14.65 -8.99
C ALA A 50 -8.70 13.43 -9.53
N LYS A 51 -7.65 12.96 -8.84
CA LYS A 51 -6.96 11.72 -9.23
C LYS A 51 -7.71 10.48 -8.76
N LEU A 52 -8.34 10.53 -7.61
CA LEU A 52 -9.14 9.43 -7.09
C LEU A 52 -10.43 9.26 -7.90
N GLU A 53 -11.09 10.36 -8.27
CA GLU A 53 -12.27 10.38 -9.13
C GLU A 53 -11.98 9.72 -10.50
N ARG A 54 -10.86 10.03 -11.13
CA ARG A 54 -10.46 9.36 -12.39
C ARG A 54 -10.32 7.85 -12.24
N VAL A 55 -9.78 7.38 -11.11
CA VAL A 55 -9.65 5.93 -10.84
C VAL A 55 -11.01 5.34 -10.53
N TYR A 56 -11.87 6.07 -9.82
CA TYR A 56 -13.25 5.69 -9.55
C TYR A 56 -14.01 5.47 -10.86
N ASP A 57 -14.01 6.47 -11.76
CA ASP A 57 -14.70 6.41 -13.06
C ASP A 57 -14.19 5.28 -13.94
N GLU A 58 -12.87 5.01 -13.91
CA GLU A 58 -12.27 3.89 -14.64
C GLU A 58 -12.75 2.54 -14.11
N ILE A 59 -12.84 2.37 -12.79
CA ILE A 59 -13.35 1.14 -12.17
C ILE A 59 -14.85 0.98 -12.47
N GLU A 60 -15.64 2.03 -12.37
CA GLU A 60 -17.07 2.00 -12.69
C GLU A 60 -17.31 1.64 -14.16
N THR A 61 -16.54 2.23 -15.08
CA THR A 61 -16.63 1.94 -16.53
C THR A 61 -16.31 0.47 -16.86
N MET A 62 -15.49 -0.21 -16.05
CA MET A 62 -15.18 -1.63 -16.22
C MET A 62 -16.33 -2.55 -15.76
N GLY A 63 -17.37 -2.01 -15.12
CA GLY A 63 -18.43 -2.83 -14.52
C GLY A 63 -17.98 -3.65 -13.30
N ALA A 64 -16.86 -3.26 -12.66
CA ALA A 64 -16.38 -3.87 -11.43
C ALA A 64 -17.22 -3.39 -10.21
N PRO A 65 -17.07 -4.02 -9.03
CA PRO A 65 -17.73 -3.55 -7.82
C PRO A 65 -17.48 -2.06 -7.57
N GLN A 66 -18.52 -1.31 -7.23
CA GLN A 66 -18.45 0.13 -7.04
C GLN A 66 -17.38 0.49 -5.99
N PRO A 67 -16.38 1.30 -6.34
CA PRO A 67 -15.36 1.73 -5.39
C PRO A 67 -15.89 2.84 -4.46
N ALA A 68 -15.16 3.13 -3.40
CA ALA A 68 -15.40 4.28 -2.53
C ALA A 68 -14.18 5.22 -2.53
N ILE A 69 -14.40 6.52 -2.33
CA ILE A 69 -13.31 7.48 -2.17
C ILE A 69 -13.21 7.89 -0.70
N ALA A 70 -12.00 7.74 -0.14
CA ALA A 70 -11.65 8.19 1.20
C ALA A 70 -10.50 9.21 1.11
N MET A 71 -10.85 10.50 1.04
CA MET A 71 -9.85 11.56 1.00
C MET A 71 -9.05 11.60 2.29
N LEU A 72 -7.72 11.40 2.22
CA LEU A 72 -6.82 11.49 3.35
C LEU A 72 -5.44 11.97 2.89
N ASP A 73 -5.01 13.13 3.37
CA ASP A 73 -3.62 13.57 3.21
C ASP A 73 -2.78 13.09 4.41
N LEU A 74 -2.03 12.02 4.22
CA LEU A 74 -1.19 11.44 5.26
C LEU A 74 -0.13 12.42 5.82
N ALA A 75 0.18 13.51 5.13
CA ALA A 75 1.11 14.52 5.61
C ALA A 75 0.48 15.50 6.60
N ALA A 76 -0.84 15.63 6.60
CA ALA A 76 -1.58 16.60 7.39
C ALA A 76 -2.67 15.99 8.28
N ALA A 77 -2.98 14.70 8.09
CA ALA A 77 -4.03 14.01 8.81
C ALA A 77 -3.78 14.01 10.32
N THR A 78 -4.83 14.33 11.06
CA THR A 78 -4.87 14.32 12.52
C THR A 78 -5.41 12.97 13.04
N ALA A 79 -5.32 12.72 14.34
CA ALA A 79 -5.91 11.53 14.96
C ALA A 79 -7.42 11.42 14.65
N VAL A 80 -8.12 12.55 14.62
CA VAL A 80 -9.57 12.60 14.31
C VAL A 80 -9.85 12.14 12.88
N ASP A 81 -8.99 12.50 11.91
CA ASP A 81 -9.16 12.10 10.52
C ASP A 81 -9.01 10.58 10.35
N TYR A 82 -8.04 9.97 11.03
CA TYR A 82 -7.86 8.52 11.05
C TYR A 82 -9.02 7.79 11.71
N ASP A 83 -9.49 8.28 12.87
CA ASP A 83 -10.65 7.72 13.57
C ASP A 83 -11.93 7.81 12.74
N ASN A 84 -12.16 8.95 12.08
CA ASN A 84 -13.30 9.14 11.19
C ASN A 84 -13.27 8.16 10.01
N LEU A 85 -12.09 7.94 9.40
CA LEU A 85 -11.94 6.95 8.34
C LEU A 85 -12.32 5.55 8.84
N ALA A 86 -11.80 5.12 9.99
CA ALA A 86 -12.12 3.81 10.55
C ALA A 86 -13.62 3.65 10.86
N LYS A 87 -14.26 4.68 11.42
CA LYS A 87 -15.72 4.71 11.68
C LYS A 87 -16.54 4.66 10.40
N THR A 88 -16.12 5.40 9.36
CA THR A 88 -16.79 5.37 8.06
C THR A 88 -16.71 3.98 7.42
N ILE A 89 -15.53 3.34 7.45
CA ILE A 89 -15.37 1.97 6.97
C ILE A 89 -16.25 1.00 7.75
N ASP A 90 -16.35 1.19 9.06
CA ASP A 90 -17.21 0.35 9.90
C ASP A 90 -18.70 0.50 9.55
N GLY A 91 -19.15 1.73 9.38
CA GLY A 91 -20.56 2.04 9.09
C GLY A 91 -20.98 1.59 7.68
N GLU A 92 -20.13 1.79 6.68
CA GLU A 92 -20.45 1.53 5.27
C GLU A 92 -20.23 0.06 4.87
N PHE A 93 -19.21 -0.59 5.42
CA PHE A 93 -18.78 -1.92 4.98
C PHE A 93 -18.84 -2.97 6.10
N GLY A 94 -18.91 -2.57 7.36
CA GLY A 94 -18.94 -3.46 8.52
C GLY A 94 -17.63 -4.17 8.84
N LYS A 95 -16.69 -4.24 7.88
CA LYS A 95 -15.40 -4.93 7.98
C LYS A 95 -14.37 -4.33 7.02
N LEU A 96 -13.11 -4.73 7.19
CA LEU A 96 -12.05 -4.49 6.22
C LEU A 96 -11.26 -5.79 5.99
N ASP A 97 -11.19 -6.26 4.74
CA ASP A 97 -10.50 -7.50 4.39
C ASP A 97 -9.04 -7.30 3.97
N GLY A 98 -8.65 -6.06 3.72
CA GLY A 98 -7.26 -5.76 3.41
C GLY A 98 -6.92 -4.28 3.43
N VAL A 99 -5.66 -3.98 3.75
CA VAL A 99 -5.09 -2.64 3.59
C VAL A 99 -3.75 -2.73 2.89
N VAL A 100 -3.55 -1.85 1.88
CA VAL A 100 -2.26 -1.71 1.19
C VAL A 100 -1.74 -0.30 1.40
N HIS A 101 -0.64 -0.20 2.14
CA HIS A 101 0.07 1.05 2.36
C HIS A 101 0.99 1.37 1.17
N ALA A 102 0.40 1.89 0.07
CA ALA A 102 1.13 2.20 -1.15
C ALA A 102 1.50 3.68 -1.30
N ALA A 103 0.94 4.56 -0.48
CA ALA A 103 1.35 5.97 -0.43
C ALA A 103 2.79 6.12 0.05
N ALA A 104 3.57 6.95 -0.63
CA ALA A 104 4.93 7.27 -0.22
C ALA A 104 5.40 8.60 -0.81
N LEU A 105 6.37 9.22 -0.13
CA LEU A 105 7.17 10.34 -0.60
C LEU A 105 8.61 9.89 -0.80
N LEU A 106 9.25 10.31 -1.89
CA LEU A 106 10.67 10.03 -2.14
C LEU A 106 11.57 10.87 -1.23
N GLY A 107 11.19 12.13 -1.00
CA GLY A 107 12.06 13.11 -0.38
C GLY A 107 13.23 13.53 -1.27
N ASP A 108 14.22 14.17 -0.67
CA ASP A 108 15.40 14.66 -1.37
C ASP A 108 16.44 13.54 -1.58
N ARG A 109 17.15 13.63 -2.70
CA ARG A 109 18.28 12.76 -3.02
C ARG A 109 19.59 13.52 -2.84
N THR A 110 19.98 13.70 -1.58
CA THR A 110 21.11 14.52 -1.16
C THR A 110 21.92 13.82 -0.07
N PRO A 111 23.19 14.21 0.18
CA PRO A 111 23.94 13.74 1.34
C PRO A 111 23.22 14.00 2.66
N LEU A 112 23.39 13.11 3.65
CA LEU A 112 22.72 13.24 4.95
C LEU A 112 23.05 14.54 5.66
N GLU A 113 24.28 15.03 5.53
CA GLU A 113 24.73 16.31 6.14
C GLU A 113 24.03 17.55 5.56
N GLN A 114 23.42 17.43 4.37
CA GLN A 114 22.72 18.51 3.67
C GLN A 114 21.22 18.29 3.58
N TYR A 115 20.71 17.25 4.26
CA TYR A 115 19.30 16.90 4.15
C TYR A 115 18.43 17.93 4.86
N ASP A 116 17.41 18.47 4.17
CA ASP A 116 16.46 19.40 4.76
C ASP A 116 15.66 18.72 5.88
N VAL A 117 15.73 19.28 7.10
CA VAL A 117 15.07 18.66 8.27
C VAL A 117 13.56 18.62 8.17
N PRO A 118 12.85 19.68 7.75
CA PRO A 118 11.41 19.61 7.46
C PRO A 118 11.01 18.50 6.46
N THR A 119 11.75 18.37 5.37
CA THR A 119 11.53 17.29 4.38
C THR A 119 11.81 15.92 4.98
N TRP A 120 12.86 15.78 5.78
CA TRP A 120 13.17 14.56 6.53
C TRP A 120 11.98 14.11 7.38
N CYS A 121 11.50 15.01 8.26
CA CYS A 121 10.37 14.74 9.15
C CYS A 121 9.09 14.38 8.35
N LYS A 122 8.82 15.10 7.27
CA LYS A 122 7.66 14.82 6.42
C LYS A 122 7.71 13.44 5.76
N VAL A 123 8.89 13.04 5.25
CA VAL A 123 9.08 11.71 4.64
C VAL A 123 8.92 10.60 5.68
N LEU A 124 9.53 10.75 6.86
CA LEU A 124 9.34 9.79 7.96
C LEU A 124 7.88 9.71 8.37
N HIS A 125 7.19 10.84 8.48
CA HIS A 125 5.78 10.86 8.85
C HIS A 125 4.94 10.09 7.82
N VAL A 126 5.01 10.44 6.55
CA VAL A 126 4.17 9.84 5.49
C VAL A 126 4.51 8.37 5.24
N ASN A 127 5.79 8.00 5.27
CA ASN A 127 6.22 6.66 4.87
C ASN A 127 6.31 5.65 6.02
N LEU A 128 6.28 6.10 7.27
CA LEU A 128 6.44 5.26 8.45
C LEU A 128 5.35 5.51 9.49
N THR A 129 5.24 6.74 10.01
CA THR A 129 4.33 7.06 11.12
C THR A 129 2.87 6.93 10.68
N ALA A 130 2.49 7.48 9.53
CA ALA A 130 1.12 7.43 9.03
C ALA A 130 0.64 6.00 8.73
N PRO A 131 1.42 5.11 8.05
CA PRO A 131 1.07 3.69 7.94
C PRO A 131 0.89 2.99 9.28
N PHE A 132 1.72 3.29 10.28
CA PHE A 132 1.57 2.77 11.63
C PHE A 132 0.24 3.20 12.25
N ILE A 133 -0.04 4.51 12.29
CA ILE A 133 -1.28 5.06 12.88
C ILE A 133 -2.50 4.48 12.15
N LEU A 134 -2.50 4.50 10.81
CA LEU A 134 -3.60 3.99 10.01
C LEU A 134 -3.85 2.50 10.26
N THR A 135 -2.80 1.70 10.37
CA THR A 135 -2.95 0.29 10.71
C THR A 135 -3.56 0.12 12.10
N GLN A 136 -3.08 0.86 13.10
CA GLN A 136 -3.56 0.81 14.47
C GLN A 136 -5.08 1.07 14.56
N VAL A 137 -5.56 2.14 13.92
CA VAL A 137 -7.00 2.50 13.97
C VAL A 137 -7.86 1.54 13.16
N LEU A 138 -7.31 0.87 12.14
CA LEU A 138 -8.03 -0.10 11.30
C LEU A 138 -8.03 -1.53 11.86
N LEU A 139 -7.23 -1.85 12.86
CA LEU A 139 -7.19 -3.20 13.47
C LEU A 139 -8.57 -3.70 13.90
N PRO A 140 -9.46 -2.89 14.53
CA PRO A 140 -10.82 -3.34 14.86
C PRO A 140 -11.64 -3.77 13.62
N ASN A 141 -11.53 -3.04 12.50
CA ASN A 141 -12.21 -3.36 11.24
C ASN A 141 -11.63 -4.64 10.60
N LEU A 142 -10.30 -4.80 10.64
CA LEU A 142 -9.60 -5.99 10.14
C LEU A 142 -9.96 -7.25 10.94
N ARG A 143 -10.12 -7.14 12.26
CA ARG A 143 -10.54 -8.26 13.12
C ARG A 143 -11.94 -8.78 12.82
N LYS A 144 -12.82 -7.97 12.20
CA LYS A 144 -14.16 -8.38 11.75
C LYS A 144 -14.14 -9.21 10.47
N SER A 145 -13.04 -9.19 9.73
CA SER A 145 -12.86 -10.06 8.56
C SER A 145 -12.55 -11.48 8.99
N ALA A 146 -13.05 -12.44 8.23
CA ALA A 146 -12.66 -13.85 8.39
C ALA A 146 -11.22 -14.16 7.91
N ASP A 147 -10.64 -13.25 7.09
CA ASP A 147 -9.30 -13.42 6.51
C ASP A 147 -8.78 -12.07 6.00
N ALA A 148 -8.14 -11.30 6.87
CA ALA A 148 -7.60 -9.98 6.57
C ALA A 148 -6.12 -10.02 6.17
N SER A 149 -5.68 -9.05 5.36
CA SER A 149 -4.30 -8.90 4.93
C SER A 149 -3.83 -7.45 5.02
N VAL A 150 -2.77 -7.20 5.79
CA VAL A 150 -2.06 -5.92 5.85
C VAL A 150 -0.81 -6.03 4.99
N ILE A 151 -0.66 -5.14 4.02
CA ILE A 151 0.50 -5.12 3.12
C ILE A 151 1.19 -3.75 3.19
N PHE A 152 2.43 -3.75 3.64
CA PHE A 152 3.30 -2.59 3.56
C PHE A 152 4.11 -2.63 2.27
N VAL A 153 4.05 -1.55 1.47
CA VAL A 153 4.91 -1.42 0.29
C VAL A 153 6.31 -1.02 0.73
N SER A 154 7.22 -1.97 0.58
CA SER A 154 8.64 -1.87 0.91
C SER A 154 9.47 -1.37 -0.29
N SER A 155 10.77 -1.55 -0.22
CA SER A 155 11.70 -1.15 -1.28
C SER A 155 13.02 -1.92 -1.16
N GLY A 156 13.72 -2.09 -2.27
CA GLY A 156 15.06 -2.68 -2.29
C GLY A 156 16.13 -1.89 -1.49
N VAL A 157 15.85 -0.62 -1.13
CA VAL A 157 16.75 0.17 -0.27
C VAL A 157 16.86 -0.39 1.16
N VAL A 158 15.91 -1.22 1.59
CA VAL A 158 15.96 -1.89 2.89
C VAL A 158 17.10 -2.90 2.97
N LYS A 159 17.30 -3.68 1.91
CA LYS A 159 18.40 -4.67 1.81
C LYS A 159 19.72 -4.06 1.40
N ASN A 160 19.66 -3.09 0.48
CA ASN A 160 20.85 -2.45 -0.12
C ASN A 160 20.76 -0.93 0.08
N GLN A 161 21.14 -0.49 1.26
CA GLN A 161 21.22 0.93 1.57
C GLN A 161 22.27 1.60 0.66
N ARG A 162 21.89 2.73 0.08
CA ARG A 162 22.72 3.47 -0.87
C ARG A 162 22.84 4.94 -0.45
N PRO A 163 23.95 5.59 -0.74
CA PRO A 163 24.06 7.04 -0.54
C PRO A 163 22.91 7.80 -1.20
N PHE A 164 22.55 8.92 -0.62
CA PHE A 164 21.52 9.85 -1.12
C PHE A 164 20.07 9.36 -1.07
N TRP A 165 19.76 8.29 -0.33
CA TRP A 165 18.38 7.83 -0.13
C TRP A 165 17.76 8.29 1.20
N GLY A 166 18.55 8.88 2.08
CA GLY A 166 18.19 9.61 3.30
C GLY A 166 16.93 9.10 4.00
N ALA A 167 15.98 10.00 4.22
CA ALA A 167 14.74 9.73 4.95
C ALA A 167 13.91 8.59 4.35
N TYR A 168 13.92 8.43 3.02
CA TYR A 168 13.18 7.35 2.37
C TYR A 168 13.69 5.97 2.80
N ALA A 169 15.01 5.76 2.77
CA ALA A 169 15.59 4.47 3.17
C ALA A 169 15.36 4.18 4.66
N VAL A 170 15.52 5.20 5.51
CA VAL A 170 15.26 5.08 6.95
C VAL A 170 13.79 4.75 7.22
N ALA A 171 12.85 5.45 6.57
CA ALA A 171 11.42 5.19 6.73
C ALA A 171 11.04 3.77 6.29
N LYS A 172 11.55 3.30 5.14
CA LYS A 172 11.26 1.95 4.65
C LYS A 172 11.88 0.87 5.54
N SER A 173 13.07 1.09 6.09
CA SER A 173 13.68 0.17 7.06
C SER A 173 12.88 0.13 8.38
N GLY A 174 12.44 1.29 8.88
CA GLY A 174 11.56 1.36 10.06
C GLY A 174 10.21 0.66 9.82
N LEU A 175 9.67 0.77 8.61
CA LEU A 175 8.42 0.10 8.24
C LEU A 175 8.54 -1.43 8.28
N GLU A 176 9.70 -2.00 7.92
CA GLU A 176 9.96 -3.44 8.08
C GLU A 176 9.99 -3.87 9.55
N SER A 177 10.50 -3.01 10.44
CA SER A 177 10.44 -3.27 11.88
C SER A 177 8.99 -3.27 12.38
N VAL A 178 8.15 -2.30 11.94
CA VAL A 178 6.71 -2.27 12.26
C VAL A 178 6.03 -3.53 11.75
N ARG A 179 6.27 -3.95 10.50
CA ARG A 179 5.72 -5.19 9.94
C ARG A 179 6.08 -6.41 10.81
N SER A 180 7.37 -6.52 11.17
CA SER A 180 7.87 -7.67 11.93
C SER A 180 7.27 -7.74 13.33
N MET A 181 7.20 -6.61 14.03
CA MET A 181 6.60 -6.55 15.37
C MET A 181 5.09 -6.84 15.30
N LEU A 182 4.36 -6.20 14.40
CA LEU A 182 2.92 -6.36 14.27
C LEU A 182 2.53 -7.80 13.93
N SER A 183 3.26 -8.48 13.04
CA SER A 183 3.03 -9.89 12.74
C SER A 183 3.20 -10.78 13.98
N GLN A 184 4.24 -10.52 14.81
CA GLN A 184 4.47 -11.26 16.04
C GLN A 184 3.45 -10.96 17.13
N GLU A 185 3.03 -9.70 17.27
CA GLU A 185 2.00 -9.28 18.24
C GLU A 185 0.61 -9.84 17.88
N LEU A 186 0.36 -10.10 16.60
CA LEU A 186 -0.86 -10.74 16.11
C LEU A 186 -0.74 -12.28 16.03
N ASP A 187 0.35 -12.87 16.46
CA ASP A 187 0.46 -14.32 16.62
C ASP A 187 -0.66 -14.81 17.56
N GLY A 188 -1.43 -15.79 17.09
CA GLY A 188 -2.67 -16.20 17.79
C GLY A 188 -3.94 -15.45 17.34
N VAL A 189 -3.85 -14.46 16.42
CA VAL A 189 -4.98 -13.85 15.73
C VAL A 189 -5.03 -14.39 14.30
N PRO A 190 -5.55 -15.59 14.05
CA PRO A 190 -5.31 -16.34 12.82
C PRO A 190 -5.94 -15.74 11.57
N ASN A 191 -6.80 -14.74 11.73
CA ASN A 191 -7.51 -14.08 10.64
C ASN A 191 -6.84 -12.80 10.11
N ILE A 192 -5.67 -12.39 10.64
CA ILE A 192 -4.93 -11.22 10.14
C ILE A 192 -3.52 -11.65 9.77
N ARG A 193 -3.10 -11.35 8.55
CA ARG A 193 -1.74 -11.56 8.04
C ARG A 193 -1.07 -10.23 7.75
N VAL A 194 0.21 -10.09 8.11
CA VAL A 194 0.97 -8.84 7.96
C VAL A 194 2.24 -9.13 7.17
N ASN A 195 2.30 -8.62 5.95
CA ASN A 195 3.44 -8.83 5.07
C ASN A 195 3.95 -7.50 4.50
N SER A 196 5.15 -7.51 3.97
CA SER A 196 5.67 -6.42 3.14
C SER A 196 6.07 -6.90 1.76
N VAL A 197 5.90 -6.03 0.77
CA VAL A 197 6.24 -6.32 -0.63
C VAL A 197 7.20 -5.26 -1.16
N ASN A 198 8.37 -5.68 -1.58
CA ASN A 198 9.24 -4.88 -2.44
C ASN A 198 8.79 -5.06 -3.90
N PRO A 199 8.19 -4.04 -4.50
CA PRO A 199 7.65 -4.16 -5.86
C PRO A 199 8.74 -4.14 -6.94
N GLY A 200 10.00 -3.84 -6.59
CA GLY A 200 11.07 -3.67 -7.55
C GLY A 200 10.99 -2.35 -8.32
N ARG A 201 11.56 -2.35 -9.54
CA ARG A 201 11.54 -1.17 -10.43
C ARG A 201 10.18 -1.06 -11.12
N MET A 202 9.57 0.12 -11.09
CA MET A 202 8.28 0.35 -11.76
C MET A 202 8.26 1.70 -12.46
N ARG A 203 7.63 1.78 -13.63
CA ARG A 203 7.40 3.00 -14.40
C ARG A 203 6.41 3.91 -13.67
N THR A 204 6.92 4.76 -12.79
CA THR A 204 6.16 5.70 -11.97
C THR A 204 6.82 7.07 -11.96
N ALA A 205 6.07 8.12 -11.62
CA ALA A 205 6.63 9.46 -11.44
C ALA A 205 7.73 9.49 -10.36
N MET A 206 7.58 8.70 -9.28
CA MET A 206 8.60 8.57 -8.24
C MET A 206 9.90 7.95 -8.81
N ARG A 207 9.79 6.95 -9.68
CA ARG A 207 10.95 6.34 -10.33
C ARG A 207 11.64 7.32 -11.26
N ALA A 208 10.90 8.05 -12.07
CA ALA A 208 11.44 9.08 -12.96
C ALA A 208 12.16 10.19 -12.18
N ALA A 209 11.60 10.62 -11.04
CA ALA A 209 12.27 11.59 -10.16
C ALA A 209 13.56 11.03 -9.54
N ALA A 210 13.58 9.72 -9.17
CA ALA A 210 14.76 9.09 -8.58
C ALA A 210 15.86 8.80 -9.61
N TYR A 211 15.51 8.56 -10.88
CA TYR A 211 16.42 8.18 -11.97
C TYR A 211 16.05 8.92 -13.26
N PRO A 212 16.33 10.25 -13.36
CA PRO A 212 15.89 11.05 -14.50
C PRO A 212 16.47 10.62 -15.85
N ALA A 213 17.63 9.97 -15.84
CA ALA A 213 18.31 9.49 -17.07
C ALA A 213 17.91 8.07 -17.50
N GLU A 214 17.02 7.39 -16.71
CA GLU A 214 16.58 6.03 -17.05
C GLU A 214 15.48 6.10 -18.13
N ASP A 215 15.62 5.29 -19.21
CA ASP A 215 14.56 5.15 -20.21
C ASP A 215 13.34 4.46 -19.58
N PRO A 216 12.18 5.17 -19.47
CA PRO A 216 10.98 4.59 -18.86
C PRO A 216 10.48 3.34 -19.60
N ASN A 217 10.80 3.15 -20.88
CA ASN A 217 10.36 1.98 -21.64
C ASN A 217 11.08 0.69 -21.24
N THR A 218 12.24 0.80 -20.59
CA THR A 218 12.97 -0.34 -20.03
C THR A 218 12.48 -0.77 -18.65
N VAL A 219 11.53 -0.04 -18.07
CA VAL A 219 11.02 -0.26 -16.72
C VAL A 219 9.61 -0.85 -16.77
N PRO A 220 9.34 -1.98 -16.08
CA PRO A 220 8.02 -2.59 -16.06
C PRO A 220 6.92 -1.65 -15.57
N THR A 221 5.70 -1.85 -16.03
CA THR A 221 4.55 -1.07 -15.55
C THR A 221 4.17 -1.49 -14.12
N PRO A 222 3.54 -0.62 -13.32
CA PRO A 222 3.06 -1.00 -11.99
C PRO A 222 2.09 -2.19 -12.00
N ALA A 223 1.30 -2.36 -13.06
CA ALA A 223 0.38 -3.50 -13.20
C ALA A 223 1.09 -4.85 -13.27
N SER A 224 2.35 -4.90 -13.76
CA SER A 224 3.09 -6.15 -13.89
C SER A 224 3.41 -6.84 -12.56
N VAL A 225 3.35 -6.11 -11.44
CA VAL A 225 3.61 -6.65 -10.10
C VAL A 225 2.34 -6.82 -9.26
N SER A 226 1.18 -6.41 -9.78
CA SER A 226 -0.09 -6.47 -9.04
C SER A 226 -0.47 -7.88 -8.62
N GLY A 227 -0.14 -8.90 -9.42
CA GLY A 227 -0.43 -10.29 -9.12
C GLY A 227 0.06 -10.74 -7.74
N THR A 228 1.28 -10.34 -7.33
CA THR A 228 1.81 -10.64 -5.99
C THR A 228 0.95 -10.04 -4.88
N PHE A 229 0.51 -8.79 -5.05
CA PHE A 229 -0.34 -8.11 -4.06
C PHE A 229 -1.72 -8.74 -3.98
N LEU A 230 -2.35 -9.02 -5.14
CA LEU A 230 -3.67 -9.64 -5.18
C LEU A 230 -3.65 -11.06 -4.59
N TYR A 231 -2.56 -11.80 -4.84
CA TYR A 231 -2.36 -13.10 -4.21
C TYR A 231 -2.34 -12.97 -2.67
N LEU A 232 -1.57 -12.00 -2.13
CA LEU A 232 -1.48 -11.76 -0.69
C LEU A 232 -2.76 -11.22 -0.08
N LEU A 233 -3.57 -10.49 -0.85
CA LEU A 233 -4.89 -10.02 -0.45
C LEU A 233 -5.96 -11.13 -0.50
N SER A 234 -5.69 -12.26 -1.13
CA SER A 234 -6.63 -13.36 -1.29
C SER A 234 -6.47 -14.45 -0.21
N ALA A 235 -7.47 -15.31 -0.10
CA ALA A 235 -7.42 -16.49 0.76
C ALA A 235 -6.34 -17.50 0.34
N ARG A 236 -5.81 -17.41 -0.89
CA ARG A 236 -4.74 -18.30 -1.40
C ARG A 236 -3.42 -18.12 -0.65
N SER A 237 -3.24 -17.00 0.03
CA SER A 237 -2.04 -16.71 0.82
C SER A 237 -2.18 -17.02 2.31
N ARG A 238 -3.20 -17.80 2.71
CA ARG A 238 -3.30 -18.29 4.10
C ARG A 238 -2.03 -19.04 4.48
N GLY A 239 -1.47 -18.70 5.64
CA GLY A 239 -0.19 -19.23 6.09
C GLY A 239 1.04 -18.44 5.61
N ILE A 240 0.88 -17.36 4.82
CA ILE A 240 1.95 -16.42 4.51
C ILE A 240 1.78 -15.19 5.40
N ASP A 241 2.53 -15.15 6.48
CA ASP A 241 2.55 -14.06 7.45
C ASP A 241 3.97 -13.71 7.83
N GLY A 242 4.21 -12.46 8.26
CA GLY A 242 5.50 -11.97 8.72
C GLY A 242 6.60 -11.95 7.65
N GLN A 243 6.25 -11.97 6.35
CA GLN A 243 7.24 -12.12 5.28
C GLN A 243 7.57 -10.78 4.61
N TYR A 244 8.86 -10.63 4.24
CA TYR A 244 9.30 -9.66 3.25
C TYR A 244 9.37 -10.36 1.89
N ILE A 245 8.62 -9.88 0.91
CA ILE A 245 8.41 -10.52 -0.38
C ILE A 245 8.95 -9.63 -1.50
N GLU A 246 9.69 -10.20 -2.43
CA GLU A 246 10.10 -9.53 -3.66
C GLU A 246 9.15 -9.91 -4.80
N ALA A 247 8.55 -8.91 -5.45
CA ALA A 247 7.58 -9.11 -6.52
C ALA A 247 8.25 -9.22 -7.92
N GLN A 248 9.57 -8.96 -8.01
CA GLN A 248 10.38 -9.10 -9.23
C GLN A 248 11.60 -9.97 -8.98
#